data_76107dfe74b05f909c43a4593012f1a7
#
_entry.id   76107dfe74b05f909c43a4593012f1a7
#
_cell.length_a   1.000
_cell.length_b   1.000
_cell.length_c   1.000
_cell.angle_alpha   90.00
_cell.angle_beta   90.00
_cell.angle_gamma   90.00
#
_symmetry.space_group_name_H-M   'P 1'
#
loop_
_entity.id
_entity.type
_entity.pdbx_description
1 polymer ?
#
loop_
_entity_poly.entity_id
_entity_poly.type
_entity_poly.pdbx_seq_one_letter_code
_entity_poly.pdbx_strand_id
1 'polypeptide(L)'
;MENNFDSMLNVSAVPQDDKKAAFIAKSKNNRNRCYELSEQITNEVASDSGKFQQYLDVQARFDRYTANNALLILAQRPDAERLGDYGYWREQGVFVKRAERQNPVLIMEPGKEYEREDGSIGTYYNARELYDISQTTMKERPQPQTELDERLLIRALINNPPASIVTAEPDQMPEDKGAIFEPEENCIYVRKGMNAQEIFQCLTPELALAGFADGDPEYDRDEDAFHAYCASYLLCKKYGIDTQAYDFRYAPDFFEGMEPQEVRAELSKVRDAANQISSRMAKVFEQNRMSQRQQEQAAQRQEGEQNRENGPKREESQSRTHMQGREPGQPRGNWQRREAAQER
;
A
#
# COMPACT_ATOMS: atom_id res chain seq x y z
N MET A 1 -11.28 -53.55 -42.35
CA MET A 1 -11.66 -52.61 -41.28
C MET A 1 -10.53 -51.57 -41.24
N GLU A 2 -10.74 -50.48 -41.95
CA GLU A 2 -9.83 -49.36 -41.96
C GLU A 2 -10.00 -48.58 -40.65
N ASN A 3 -9.00 -48.57 -39.81
CA ASN A 3 -8.96 -47.76 -38.62
C ASN A 3 -8.69 -46.31 -39.05
N ASN A 4 -9.74 -45.57 -39.27
CA ASN A 4 -9.62 -44.15 -39.61
C ASN A 4 -9.38 -43.34 -38.32
N PHE A 5 -8.12 -43.14 -37.98
CA PHE A 5 -7.67 -42.28 -36.89
C PHE A 5 -7.64 -40.77 -37.28
N ASP A 6 -7.94 -40.41 -38.50
CA ASP A 6 -7.85 -39.04 -39.02
C ASP A 6 -8.85 -38.10 -38.31
N SER A 7 -10.00 -38.64 -37.82
CA SER A 7 -10.93 -37.86 -37.02
C SER A 7 -10.45 -37.53 -35.57
N MET A 8 -9.50 -38.33 -35.07
CA MET A 8 -8.87 -38.10 -33.76
C MET A 8 -7.69 -37.12 -33.82
N LEU A 9 -7.11 -36.93 -34.99
CA LEU A 9 -5.98 -36.02 -35.23
C LEU A 9 -6.44 -34.59 -35.52
N ASN A 10 -7.73 -34.36 -35.82
CA ASN A 10 -8.34 -33.03 -35.94
C ASN A 10 -8.69 -32.40 -34.58
N VAL A 11 -7.77 -32.44 -33.65
CA VAL A 11 -7.81 -31.52 -32.50
C VAL A 11 -7.38 -30.16 -33.07
N SER A 12 -8.34 -29.33 -33.45
CA SER A 12 -8.10 -27.96 -33.89
C SER A 12 -7.39 -27.22 -32.76
N ALA A 13 -6.08 -27.18 -32.77
CA ALA A 13 -5.34 -26.17 -32.03
C ALA A 13 -5.86 -24.83 -32.56
N VAL A 14 -6.56 -24.08 -31.71
CA VAL A 14 -6.97 -22.70 -32.05
C VAL A 14 -5.73 -22.00 -32.63
N PRO A 15 -5.76 -21.50 -33.85
CA PRO A 15 -4.59 -20.91 -34.46
C PRO A 15 -3.97 -19.86 -33.55
N GLN A 16 -2.67 -19.78 -33.50
CA GLN A 16 -1.95 -18.89 -32.61
C GLN A 16 -2.32 -17.42 -32.86
N ASP A 17 -2.69 -17.09 -34.12
CA ASP A 17 -3.18 -15.78 -34.52
C ASP A 17 -4.56 -15.45 -33.95
N ASP A 18 -5.47 -16.41 -33.83
CA ASP A 18 -6.81 -16.20 -33.24
C ASP A 18 -6.72 -15.93 -31.72
N LYS A 19 -5.82 -16.61 -31.01
CA LYS A 19 -5.57 -16.36 -29.60
C LYS A 19 -5.00 -14.97 -29.35
N LYS A 20 -4.07 -14.54 -30.22
CA LYS A 20 -3.47 -13.21 -30.17
C LYS A 20 -4.52 -12.13 -30.47
N ALA A 21 -5.34 -12.33 -31.48
CA ALA A 21 -6.42 -11.41 -31.83
C ALA A 21 -7.45 -11.29 -30.68
N ALA A 22 -7.86 -12.41 -30.09
CA ALA A 22 -8.76 -12.42 -28.94
C ALA A 22 -8.17 -11.70 -27.70
N PHE A 23 -6.87 -11.88 -27.43
CA PHE A 23 -6.17 -11.18 -26.36
C PHE A 23 -6.14 -9.66 -26.59
N ILE A 24 -5.82 -9.21 -27.80
CA ILE A 24 -5.80 -7.79 -28.17
C ILE A 24 -7.20 -7.18 -28.04
N ALA A 25 -8.23 -7.89 -28.52
CA ALA A 25 -9.62 -7.45 -28.41
C ALA A 25 -10.06 -7.31 -26.94
N LYS A 26 -9.75 -8.30 -26.10
CA LYS A 26 -10.03 -8.25 -24.66
C LYS A 26 -9.31 -7.07 -23.98
N SER A 27 -8.03 -6.88 -24.27
CA SER A 27 -7.24 -5.78 -23.70
C SER A 27 -7.82 -4.41 -24.08
N LYS A 28 -8.21 -4.23 -25.36
CA LYS A 28 -8.88 -3.00 -25.83
C LYS A 28 -10.22 -2.79 -25.14
N ASN A 29 -11.03 -3.83 -25.00
CA ASN A 29 -12.34 -3.76 -24.35
C ASN A 29 -12.19 -3.40 -22.87
N ASN A 30 -11.27 -4.04 -22.14
CA ASN A 30 -11.01 -3.73 -20.72
C ASN A 30 -10.57 -2.29 -20.55
N ARG A 31 -9.70 -1.78 -21.44
CA ARG A 31 -9.26 -0.39 -21.40
C ARG A 31 -10.39 0.59 -21.62
N ASN A 32 -11.23 0.37 -22.63
CA ASN A 32 -12.40 1.21 -22.91
C ASN A 32 -13.35 1.22 -21.70
N ARG A 33 -13.60 0.05 -21.12
CA ARG A 33 -14.41 -0.07 -19.90
C ARG A 33 -13.83 0.72 -18.73
N CYS A 34 -12.50 0.74 -18.55
CA CYS A 34 -11.88 1.57 -17.51
C CYS A 34 -12.14 3.06 -17.76
N TYR A 35 -12.06 3.54 -19.01
CA TYR A 35 -12.35 4.95 -19.31
C TYR A 35 -13.82 5.30 -19.03
N GLU A 36 -14.74 4.48 -19.47
CA GLU A 36 -16.18 4.68 -19.25
C GLU A 36 -16.52 4.68 -17.74
N LEU A 37 -16.00 3.68 -17.01
CA LEU A 37 -16.19 3.61 -15.55
C LEU A 37 -15.57 4.79 -14.82
N SER A 38 -14.35 5.19 -15.22
CA SER A 38 -13.66 6.33 -14.61
C SER A 38 -14.46 7.62 -14.79
N GLU A 39 -14.99 7.88 -15.98
CA GLU A 39 -15.79 9.06 -16.24
C GLU A 39 -17.10 9.06 -15.44
N GLN A 40 -17.83 7.93 -15.48
CA GLN A 40 -19.08 7.77 -14.74
C GLN A 40 -18.87 7.97 -13.23
N ILE A 41 -17.94 7.25 -12.63
CA ILE A 41 -17.74 7.32 -11.17
C ILE A 41 -17.18 8.68 -10.73
N THR A 42 -16.40 9.36 -11.58
CA THR A 42 -15.91 10.70 -11.28
C THR A 42 -17.10 11.68 -11.16
N ASN A 43 -18.06 11.61 -12.08
CA ASN A 43 -19.27 12.44 -12.02
C ASN A 43 -20.14 12.11 -10.79
N GLU A 44 -20.26 10.81 -10.43
CA GLU A 44 -20.98 10.42 -9.21
C GLU A 44 -20.30 10.96 -7.95
N VAL A 45 -18.98 10.89 -7.88
CA VAL A 45 -18.17 11.38 -6.74
C VAL A 45 -18.25 12.91 -6.63
N ALA A 46 -18.23 13.61 -7.76
CA ALA A 46 -18.34 15.09 -7.77
C ALA A 46 -19.74 15.59 -7.36
N SER A 47 -20.80 14.81 -7.62
CA SER A 47 -22.18 15.26 -7.40
C SER A 47 -22.84 14.71 -6.13
N ASP A 48 -22.23 13.73 -5.45
CA ASP A 48 -22.81 13.08 -4.27
C ASP A 48 -21.79 12.99 -3.13
N SER A 49 -22.09 13.65 -2.01
CA SER A 49 -21.21 13.71 -0.83
C SER A 49 -20.96 12.35 -0.20
N GLY A 50 -21.93 11.44 -0.24
CA GLY A 50 -21.76 10.07 0.26
C GLY A 50 -20.83 9.24 -0.63
N LYS A 51 -20.91 9.44 -1.95
CA LYS A 51 -19.98 8.84 -2.92
C LYS A 51 -18.58 9.42 -2.76
N PHE A 52 -18.48 10.73 -2.55
CA PHE A 52 -17.20 11.37 -2.27
C PHE A 52 -16.53 10.80 -1.03
N GLN A 53 -17.27 10.64 0.07
CA GLN A 53 -16.73 10.04 1.29
C GLN A 53 -16.34 8.58 1.06
N GLN A 54 -17.13 7.79 0.32
CA GLN A 54 -16.76 6.42 -0.07
C GLN A 54 -15.46 6.39 -0.89
N TYR A 55 -15.26 7.36 -1.80
CA TYR A 55 -14.01 7.50 -2.53
C TYR A 55 -12.83 7.72 -1.59
N LEU A 56 -12.95 8.64 -0.64
CA LEU A 56 -11.91 8.89 0.35
C LEU A 56 -11.61 7.64 1.18
N ASP A 57 -12.63 6.87 1.56
CA ASP A 57 -12.45 5.60 2.28
C ASP A 57 -11.69 4.56 1.45
N VAL A 58 -11.97 4.47 0.14
CA VAL A 58 -11.23 3.59 -0.78
C VAL A 58 -9.81 4.10 -0.95
N GLN A 59 -9.61 5.39 -1.18
CA GLN A 59 -8.27 5.98 -1.36
C GLN A 59 -7.39 5.82 -0.11
N ALA A 60 -7.95 5.93 1.09
CA ALA A 60 -7.22 5.70 2.34
C ALA A 60 -6.73 4.25 2.49
N ARG A 61 -7.52 3.26 2.05
CA ARG A 61 -7.12 1.84 2.03
C ARG A 61 -6.09 1.53 0.94
N PHE A 62 -6.19 2.23 -0.18
CA PHE A 62 -5.38 2.04 -1.38
C PHE A 62 -4.49 3.26 -1.68
N ASP A 63 -3.77 3.73 -0.68
CA ASP A 63 -2.95 4.94 -0.71
C ASP A 63 -1.87 4.96 -1.81
N ARG A 64 -1.40 3.78 -2.22
CA ARG A 64 -0.40 3.63 -3.29
C ARG A 64 -0.98 3.74 -4.69
N TYR A 65 -2.29 3.58 -4.85
CA TYR A 65 -2.93 3.72 -6.15
C TYR A 65 -3.16 5.19 -6.50
N THR A 66 -3.22 5.49 -7.78
CA THR A 66 -3.60 6.82 -8.27
C THR A 66 -5.06 7.12 -7.93
N ALA A 67 -5.42 8.40 -7.87
CA ALA A 67 -6.82 8.81 -7.65
C ALA A 67 -7.77 8.14 -8.67
N ASN A 68 -7.37 8.07 -9.94
CA ASN A 68 -8.14 7.39 -10.97
C ASN A 68 -8.32 5.89 -10.70
N ASN A 69 -7.30 5.20 -10.17
CA ASN A 69 -7.42 3.79 -9.84
C ASN A 69 -8.28 3.58 -8.58
N ALA A 70 -8.23 4.48 -7.60
CA ALA A 70 -9.14 4.43 -6.45
C ALA A 70 -10.61 4.63 -6.88
N LEU A 71 -10.88 5.52 -7.84
CA LEU A 71 -12.18 5.67 -8.48
C LEU A 71 -12.63 4.38 -9.19
N LEU A 72 -11.74 3.74 -9.96
CA LEU A 72 -12.05 2.46 -10.61
C LEU A 72 -12.32 1.34 -9.61
N ILE A 73 -11.61 1.31 -8.49
CA ILE A 73 -11.87 0.35 -7.39
C ILE A 73 -13.23 0.63 -6.76
N LEU A 74 -13.54 1.90 -6.46
CA LEU A 74 -14.83 2.32 -5.92
C LEU A 74 -15.99 1.88 -6.82
N ALA A 75 -15.87 2.10 -8.14
CA ALA A 75 -16.91 1.75 -9.11
C ALA A 75 -17.18 0.25 -9.20
N GLN A 76 -16.18 -0.58 -8.98
CA GLN A 76 -16.26 -2.03 -9.20
C GLN A 76 -16.38 -2.84 -7.92
N ARG A 77 -15.69 -2.40 -6.85
CA ARG A 77 -15.66 -3.08 -5.56
C ARG A 77 -15.31 -2.13 -4.42
N PRO A 78 -16.29 -1.35 -3.92
CA PRO A 78 -16.06 -0.34 -2.88
C PRO A 78 -15.61 -0.92 -1.54
N ASP A 79 -15.91 -2.19 -1.29
CA ASP A 79 -15.53 -2.98 -0.11
C ASP A 79 -14.19 -3.72 -0.24
N ALA A 80 -13.46 -3.53 -1.34
CA ALA A 80 -12.15 -4.16 -1.52
C ALA A 80 -11.18 -3.79 -0.39
N GLU A 81 -10.42 -4.80 0.08
CA GLU A 81 -9.42 -4.64 1.15
C GLU A 81 -7.98 -4.83 0.66
N ARG A 82 -7.78 -5.79 -0.24
CA ARG A 82 -6.46 -6.10 -0.77
C ARG A 82 -6.52 -6.67 -2.16
N LEU A 83 -5.95 -5.96 -3.11
CA LEU A 83 -5.93 -6.33 -4.51
C LEU A 83 -4.60 -6.99 -4.91
N GLY A 84 -4.69 -8.01 -5.72
CA GLY A 84 -3.55 -8.68 -6.33
C GLY A 84 -3.94 -9.33 -7.65
N ASP A 85 -3.00 -9.46 -8.57
CA ASP A 85 -3.22 -10.23 -9.78
C ASP A 85 -3.20 -11.74 -9.48
N TYR A 86 -3.49 -12.52 -10.51
CA TYR A 86 -3.54 -13.98 -10.38
C TYR A 86 -2.19 -14.57 -9.96
N GLY A 87 -1.07 -14.00 -10.44
CA GLY A 87 0.29 -14.39 -10.09
C GLY A 87 0.60 -14.12 -8.63
N TYR A 88 0.31 -12.89 -8.17
CA TYR A 88 0.49 -12.50 -6.78
C TYR A 88 -0.23 -13.44 -5.80
N TRP A 89 -1.51 -13.74 -6.04
CA TRP A 89 -2.25 -14.65 -5.16
C TRP A 89 -1.70 -16.07 -5.17
N ARG A 90 -1.27 -16.56 -6.34
CA ARG A 90 -0.65 -17.88 -6.47
C ARG A 90 0.66 -17.99 -5.69
N GLU A 91 1.50 -16.96 -5.71
CA GLU A 91 2.75 -16.89 -4.93
C GLU A 91 2.49 -16.91 -3.42
N GLN A 92 1.35 -16.36 -2.98
CA GLN A 92 0.89 -16.43 -1.59
C GLN A 92 0.26 -17.80 -1.22
N GLY A 93 0.26 -18.77 -2.13
CA GLY A 93 -0.42 -20.06 -1.95
C GLY A 93 -1.95 -20.00 -1.94
N VAL A 94 -2.51 -18.93 -2.50
CA VAL A 94 -3.95 -18.63 -2.50
C VAL A 94 -4.46 -18.62 -3.95
N PHE A 95 -5.70 -19.02 -4.15
CA PHE A 95 -6.28 -19.13 -5.48
C PHE A 95 -7.52 -18.26 -5.62
N VAL A 96 -7.69 -17.62 -6.78
CA VAL A 96 -8.94 -16.95 -7.14
C VAL A 96 -10.04 -17.99 -7.31
N LYS A 97 -11.17 -17.80 -6.63
CA LYS A 97 -12.35 -18.68 -6.70
C LYS A 97 -12.82 -18.79 -8.15
N ARG A 98 -13.23 -20.00 -8.58
CA ARG A 98 -13.62 -20.25 -9.98
C ARG A 98 -14.75 -19.32 -10.44
N ALA A 99 -15.73 -19.05 -9.57
CA ALA A 99 -16.85 -18.16 -9.86
C ALA A 99 -16.42 -16.69 -10.07
N GLU A 100 -15.29 -16.28 -9.46
CA GLU A 100 -14.81 -14.90 -9.47
C GLU A 100 -13.83 -14.60 -10.64
N ARG A 101 -13.38 -15.61 -11.35
CA ARG A 101 -12.37 -15.43 -12.42
C ARG A 101 -12.81 -14.51 -13.55
N GLN A 102 -14.11 -14.36 -13.76
CA GLN A 102 -14.70 -13.48 -14.78
C GLN A 102 -15.05 -12.09 -14.24
N ASN A 103 -14.83 -11.86 -12.94
CA ASN A 103 -15.18 -10.62 -12.26
C ASN A 103 -13.92 -9.92 -11.67
N PRO A 104 -12.87 -9.68 -12.47
CA PRO A 104 -11.70 -8.93 -11.99
C PRO A 104 -12.07 -7.48 -11.72
N VAL A 105 -11.34 -6.86 -10.79
CA VAL A 105 -11.27 -5.41 -10.66
C VAL A 105 -10.25 -4.89 -11.67
N LEU A 106 -10.69 -4.02 -12.56
CA LEU A 106 -9.84 -3.42 -13.58
C LEU A 106 -9.22 -2.12 -13.07
N ILE A 107 -7.91 -2.00 -13.20
CA ILE A 107 -7.18 -0.75 -12.96
C ILE A 107 -6.37 -0.36 -14.20
N MET A 108 -5.89 0.88 -14.23
CA MET A 108 -5.03 1.39 -15.30
C MET A 108 -3.58 1.43 -14.83
N GLU A 109 -2.68 0.83 -15.60
CA GLU A 109 -1.23 0.92 -15.37
C GLU A 109 -0.54 1.63 -16.53
N PRO A 110 0.50 2.43 -16.27
CA PRO A 110 1.27 3.05 -17.33
C PRO A 110 1.95 1.97 -18.18
N GLY A 111 1.86 2.15 -19.50
CA GLY A 111 2.48 1.29 -20.50
C GLY A 111 3.65 1.97 -21.19
N LYS A 112 3.73 1.84 -22.51
CA LYS A 112 4.79 2.47 -23.28
C LYS A 112 4.53 3.97 -23.44
N GLU A 113 5.61 4.73 -23.41
CA GLU A 113 5.59 6.13 -23.80
C GLU A 113 5.53 6.30 -25.32
N TYR A 114 4.98 7.40 -25.77
CA TYR A 114 4.94 7.79 -27.18
C TYR A 114 5.11 9.30 -27.31
N GLU A 115 5.70 9.73 -28.39
CA GLU A 115 5.83 11.14 -28.72
C GLU A 115 4.55 11.62 -29.42
N ARG A 116 3.99 12.74 -28.95
CA ARG A 116 2.85 13.41 -29.59
C ARG A 116 3.32 14.30 -30.72
N GLU A 117 2.38 14.73 -31.57
CA GLU A 117 2.65 15.62 -32.71
C GLU A 117 3.26 16.97 -32.29
N ASP A 118 3.01 17.42 -31.06
CA ASP A 118 3.56 18.64 -30.46
C ASP A 118 4.95 18.43 -29.81
N GLY A 119 5.52 17.22 -29.93
CA GLY A 119 6.81 16.85 -29.31
C GLY A 119 6.74 16.50 -27.84
N SER A 120 5.57 16.56 -27.19
CA SER A 120 5.40 16.12 -25.81
C SER A 120 5.32 14.60 -25.71
N ILE A 121 5.74 14.07 -24.57
CA ILE A 121 5.68 12.63 -24.30
C ILE A 121 4.34 12.27 -23.67
N GLY A 122 3.62 11.36 -24.30
CA GLY A 122 2.40 10.74 -23.78
C GLY A 122 2.68 9.34 -23.26
N THR A 123 1.83 8.85 -22.38
CA THR A 123 1.91 7.49 -21.85
C THR A 123 0.65 6.71 -22.26
N TYR A 124 0.83 5.56 -22.89
CA TYR A 124 -0.26 4.61 -23.07
C TYR A 124 -0.60 3.96 -21.73
N TYR A 125 -1.88 3.79 -21.45
CA TYR A 125 -2.33 3.03 -20.28
C TYR A 125 -2.92 1.70 -20.69
N ASN A 126 -2.59 0.66 -19.93
CA ASN A 126 -3.13 -0.68 -20.11
C ASN A 126 -4.04 -1.03 -18.93
N ALA A 127 -5.15 -1.71 -19.23
CA ALA A 127 -5.99 -2.25 -18.19
C ALA A 127 -5.35 -3.51 -17.61
N ARG A 128 -5.28 -3.59 -16.27
CA ARG A 128 -4.81 -4.77 -15.51
C ARG A 128 -5.95 -5.36 -14.72
N GLU A 129 -6.03 -6.68 -14.73
CA GLU A 129 -7.02 -7.46 -14.00
C GLU A 129 -6.46 -7.81 -12.61
N LEU A 130 -7.14 -7.36 -11.55
CA LEU A 130 -6.84 -7.68 -10.17
C LEU A 130 -8.02 -8.39 -9.52
N TYR A 131 -7.76 -9.06 -8.44
CA TYR A 131 -8.77 -9.73 -7.62
C TYR A 131 -8.59 -9.31 -6.17
N ASP A 132 -9.70 -9.01 -5.51
CA ASP A 132 -9.68 -8.74 -4.09
C ASP A 132 -9.52 -10.02 -3.26
N ILE A 133 -9.00 -9.90 -2.06
CA ILE A 133 -8.83 -11.00 -1.11
C ILE A 133 -10.14 -11.78 -0.91
N SER A 134 -11.29 -11.12 -0.88
CA SER A 134 -12.61 -11.72 -0.74
C SER A 134 -12.97 -12.65 -1.91
N GLN A 135 -12.37 -12.44 -3.09
CA GLN A 135 -12.54 -13.27 -4.29
C GLN A 135 -11.63 -14.51 -4.30
N THR A 136 -10.82 -14.68 -3.27
CA THR A 136 -9.84 -15.76 -3.19
C THR A 136 -10.21 -16.84 -2.18
N THR A 137 -9.43 -17.91 -2.16
CA THR A 137 -9.56 -19.00 -1.17
C THR A 137 -8.90 -18.65 0.16
N MET A 138 -8.35 -17.44 0.32
CA MET A 138 -7.77 -17.01 1.56
C MET A 138 -8.85 -16.94 2.64
N LYS A 139 -8.58 -17.59 3.77
CA LYS A 139 -9.41 -17.39 4.96
C LYS A 139 -8.96 -16.08 5.58
N GLU A 140 -9.89 -15.18 5.83
CA GLU A 140 -9.64 -13.96 6.59
C GLU A 140 -8.95 -14.34 7.89
N ARG A 141 -7.75 -13.84 8.07
CA ARG A 141 -7.13 -13.80 9.39
C ARG A 141 -7.42 -12.42 9.94
N PRO A 142 -8.07 -12.31 11.11
CA PRO A 142 -8.16 -11.02 11.78
C PRO A 142 -6.74 -10.45 11.84
N GLN A 143 -6.51 -9.32 11.21
CA GLN A 143 -5.26 -8.59 11.42
C GLN A 143 -5.25 -8.20 12.91
N PRO A 144 -4.22 -8.53 13.69
CA PRO A 144 -4.12 -7.99 15.03
C PRO A 144 -4.14 -6.46 14.87
N GLN A 145 -5.13 -5.83 15.47
CA GLN A 145 -5.10 -4.38 15.65
C GLN A 145 -3.93 -4.11 16.59
N THR A 146 -2.78 -3.81 16.00
CA THR A 146 -1.65 -3.31 16.77
C THR A 146 -2.07 -1.92 17.19
N GLU A 147 -2.35 -1.73 18.49
CA GLU A 147 -2.53 -0.39 19.05
C GLU A 147 -1.31 0.43 18.66
N LEU A 148 -1.54 1.48 17.89
CA LEU A 148 -0.46 2.34 17.45
C LEU A 148 0.03 3.11 18.69
N ASP A 149 1.33 3.01 19.00
CA ASP A 149 1.92 3.80 20.05
C ASP A 149 1.73 5.29 19.74
N GLU A 150 0.92 5.98 20.53
CA GLU A 150 0.58 7.39 20.35
C GLU A 150 1.83 8.29 20.27
N ARG A 151 2.86 7.98 21.08
CA ARG A 151 4.13 8.74 21.05
C ARG A 151 4.87 8.53 19.76
N LEU A 152 4.89 7.29 19.26
CA LEU A 152 5.50 6.97 17.98
C LEU A 152 4.72 7.61 16.83
N LEU A 153 3.38 7.64 16.90
CA LEU A 153 2.52 8.28 15.93
C LEU A 153 2.84 9.78 15.81
N ILE A 154 2.84 10.50 16.92
CA ILE A 154 3.14 11.95 16.92
C ILE A 154 4.58 12.21 16.51
N ARG A 155 5.54 11.42 17.00
CA ARG A 155 6.94 11.52 16.57
C ARG A 155 7.09 11.32 15.06
N ALA A 156 6.33 10.40 14.47
CA ALA A 156 6.33 10.18 13.02
C ALA A 156 5.71 11.36 12.28
N LEU A 157 4.59 11.89 12.76
CA LEU A 157 3.89 13.02 12.16
C LEU A 157 4.76 14.28 12.06
N ILE A 158 5.49 14.60 13.13
CA ILE A 158 6.37 15.78 13.20
C ILE A 158 7.77 15.55 12.62
N ASN A 159 8.02 14.39 11.98
CA ASN A 159 9.32 14.10 11.41
C ASN A 159 9.54 14.86 10.10
N ASN A 160 10.56 15.70 10.08
CA ASN A 160 10.96 16.49 8.90
C ASN A 160 9.76 17.21 8.24
N PRO A 161 9.05 18.08 8.97
CA PRO A 161 7.88 18.78 8.46
C PRO A 161 8.27 19.86 7.44
N PRO A 162 7.34 20.31 6.58
CA PRO A 162 7.60 21.39 5.60
C PRO A 162 7.79 22.75 6.25
N ALA A 163 7.25 22.96 7.46
CA ALA A 163 7.35 24.19 8.24
C ALA A 163 7.79 23.88 9.67
N SER A 164 8.33 24.86 10.37
CA SER A 164 8.66 24.75 11.80
C SER A 164 7.42 24.48 12.63
N ILE A 165 7.51 23.67 13.68
CA ILE A 165 6.38 23.39 14.57
C ILE A 165 6.73 23.95 15.95
N VAL A 166 5.87 24.84 16.48
CA VAL A 166 6.03 25.49 17.77
C VAL A 166 4.77 25.33 18.60
N THR A 167 4.91 25.05 19.90
CA THR A 167 3.77 24.99 20.80
C THR A 167 3.38 26.40 21.27
N ALA A 168 2.08 26.70 21.30
CA ALA A 168 1.51 27.94 21.78
C ALA A 168 0.62 27.71 23.01
N GLU A 169 0.56 28.69 23.89
CA GLU A 169 -0.37 28.65 25.02
C GLU A 169 -1.82 28.82 24.51
N PRO A 170 -2.82 28.22 25.20
CA PRO A 170 -4.21 28.29 24.74
C PRO A 170 -4.77 29.70 24.56
N ASP A 171 -4.30 30.65 25.33
CA ASP A 171 -4.70 32.07 25.25
C ASP A 171 -4.04 32.84 24.09
N GLN A 172 -3.04 32.25 23.44
CA GLN A 172 -2.38 32.79 22.27
C GLN A 172 -2.97 32.32 20.93
N MET A 173 -3.98 31.46 21.00
CA MET A 173 -4.62 30.87 19.81
C MET A 173 -6.14 31.05 19.84
N PRO A 174 -6.82 31.14 18.68
CA PRO A 174 -8.27 31.10 18.62
C PRO A 174 -8.83 29.85 19.32
N GLU A 175 -9.95 30.00 20.05
CA GLU A 175 -10.51 28.91 20.86
C GLU A 175 -10.88 27.65 20.07
N ASP A 176 -11.28 27.84 18.80
CA ASP A 176 -11.71 26.79 17.87
C ASP A 176 -10.55 26.11 17.11
N LYS A 177 -9.31 26.60 17.28
CA LYS A 177 -8.14 26.10 16.55
C LYS A 177 -7.18 25.33 17.45
N GLY A 178 -6.85 24.08 17.08
CA GLY A 178 -5.81 23.27 17.73
C GLY A 178 -4.43 23.46 17.12
N ALA A 179 -4.37 23.78 15.82
CA ALA A 179 -3.14 24.13 15.12
C ALA A 179 -3.43 25.20 14.05
N ILE A 180 -2.42 25.99 13.68
CA ILE A 180 -2.51 27.03 12.64
C ILE A 180 -1.15 27.12 11.96
N PHE A 181 -1.15 27.05 10.63
CA PHE A 181 0.02 27.35 9.80
C PHE A 181 0.03 28.83 9.42
N GLU A 182 1.14 29.52 9.72
CA GLU A 182 1.41 30.90 9.34
C GLU A 182 2.45 30.92 8.20
N PRO A 183 2.01 31.22 6.96
CA PRO A 183 2.88 31.14 5.79
C PRO A 183 4.04 32.13 5.84
N GLU A 184 3.81 33.36 6.33
CA GLU A 184 4.83 34.41 6.40
C GLU A 184 6.01 34.02 7.29
N GLU A 185 5.72 33.26 8.37
CA GLU A 185 6.73 32.80 9.33
C GLU A 185 7.26 31.40 9.00
N ASN A 186 6.63 30.72 8.05
CA ASN A 186 6.81 29.29 7.75
C ASN A 186 6.79 28.44 9.03
N CYS A 187 5.73 28.65 9.84
CA CYS A 187 5.61 28.05 11.15
C CYS A 187 4.18 27.53 11.39
N ILE A 188 4.09 26.36 12.03
CA ILE A 188 2.81 25.81 12.51
C ILE A 188 2.77 25.97 14.03
N TYR A 189 1.82 26.71 14.51
CA TYR A 189 1.54 26.85 15.93
C TYR A 189 0.58 25.75 16.37
N VAL A 190 0.92 25.05 17.46
CA VAL A 190 0.14 23.92 18.00
C VAL A 190 -0.22 24.20 19.45
N ARG A 191 -1.53 24.16 19.78
CA ARG A 191 -2.04 24.39 21.12
C ARG A 191 -1.51 23.36 22.10
N LYS A 192 -1.03 23.82 23.27
CA LYS A 192 -0.63 22.95 24.38
C LYS A 192 -1.82 22.28 25.05
N GLY A 193 -1.59 21.08 25.62
CA GLY A 193 -2.56 20.37 26.43
C GLY A 193 -3.46 19.41 25.69
N MET A 194 -3.36 19.29 24.37
CA MET A 194 -4.09 18.32 23.56
C MET A 194 -3.54 16.91 23.71
N ASN A 195 -4.41 15.91 23.58
CA ASN A 195 -4.00 14.50 23.47
C ASN A 195 -3.47 14.17 22.06
N ALA A 196 -2.95 12.97 21.87
CA ALA A 196 -2.32 12.56 20.62
C ALA A 196 -3.30 12.55 19.43
N GLN A 197 -4.56 12.16 19.63
CA GLN A 197 -5.58 12.16 18.57
C GLN A 197 -5.94 13.58 18.16
N GLU A 198 -6.16 14.47 19.13
CA GLU A 198 -6.42 15.89 18.88
C GLU A 198 -5.27 16.54 18.12
N ILE A 199 -4.01 16.31 18.55
CA ILE A 199 -2.83 16.81 17.85
C ILE A 199 -2.80 16.28 16.41
N PHE A 200 -3.06 14.99 16.21
CA PHE A 200 -3.04 14.40 14.88
C PHE A 200 -4.09 15.02 13.96
N GLN A 201 -5.34 15.15 14.43
CA GLN A 201 -6.45 15.74 13.68
C GLN A 201 -6.21 17.21 13.32
N CYS A 202 -5.68 18.00 14.26
CA CYS A 202 -5.45 19.43 14.03
C CYS A 202 -4.18 19.70 13.20
N LEU A 203 -3.11 18.91 13.40
CA LEU A 203 -1.82 19.16 12.78
C LEU A 203 -1.75 18.66 11.33
N THR A 204 -2.46 17.58 10.98
CA THR A 204 -2.42 17.01 9.62
C THR A 204 -2.90 17.98 8.53
N PRO A 205 -4.01 18.72 8.67
CA PRO A 205 -4.40 19.69 7.66
C PRO A 205 -3.39 20.85 7.55
N GLU A 206 -2.83 21.30 8.66
CA GLU A 206 -1.84 22.39 8.65
C GLU A 206 -0.51 21.97 8.01
N LEU A 207 -0.11 20.70 8.19
CA LEU A 207 1.03 20.11 7.47
C LEU A 207 0.78 19.99 5.96
N ALA A 208 -0.44 19.73 5.55
CA ALA A 208 -0.81 19.70 4.13
C ALA A 208 -0.75 21.12 3.54
N LEU A 209 -1.32 22.11 4.24
CA LEU A 209 -1.27 23.53 3.86
C LEU A 209 0.17 24.03 3.75
N ALA A 210 1.02 23.72 4.74
CA ALA A 210 2.43 24.06 4.68
C ALA A 210 3.14 23.37 3.50
N GLY A 211 2.71 22.17 3.11
CA GLY A 211 3.23 21.48 1.94
C GLY A 211 2.78 22.10 0.62
N PHE A 212 1.58 22.69 0.55
CA PHE A 212 1.11 23.44 -0.62
C PHE A 212 1.82 24.79 -0.75
N ALA A 213 2.08 25.46 0.36
CA ALA A 213 2.78 26.75 0.39
C ALA A 213 4.27 26.65 0.07
N ASP A 214 4.89 25.44 0.16
CA ASP A 214 6.33 25.26 -0.04
C ASP A 214 6.73 25.56 -1.49
N GLY A 215 7.39 26.71 -1.68
CA GLY A 215 7.86 27.17 -2.98
C GLY A 215 6.79 27.84 -3.86
N ASP A 216 5.59 28.06 -3.37
CA ASP A 216 4.51 28.76 -4.08
C ASP A 216 4.36 30.20 -3.55
N PRO A 217 4.78 31.24 -4.33
CA PRO A 217 4.64 32.64 -3.91
C PRO A 217 3.21 33.15 -4.00
N GLU A 218 2.32 32.47 -4.70
CA GLU A 218 0.91 32.81 -4.87
C GLU A 218 -0.03 31.97 -4.00
N TYR A 219 0.55 31.27 -3.01
CA TYR A 219 -0.20 30.39 -2.11
C TYR A 219 -1.39 31.13 -1.47
N ASP A 220 -2.56 30.53 -1.61
CA ASP A 220 -3.79 30.97 -0.92
C ASP A 220 -4.33 29.81 -0.05
N ARG A 221 -4.44 30.09 1.25
CA ARG A 221 -4.95 29.13 2.23
C ARG A 221 -6.38 28.66 1.91
N ASP A 222 -7.25 29.58 1.46
CA ASP A 222 -8.66 29.28 1.24
C ASP A 222 -8.86 28.36 0.03
N GLU A 223 -8.02 28.48 -1.00
CA GLU A 223 -8.03 27.61 -2.17
C GLU A 223 -7.61 26.17 -1.83
N ASP A 224 -6.69 26.01 -0.87
CA ASP A 224 -6.16 24.72 -0.49
C ASP A 224 -6.80 24.09 0.75
N ALA A 225 -7.69 24.82 1.44
CA ALA A 225 -8.32 24.36 2.68
C ALA A 225 -9.08 23.04 2.51
N PHE A 226 -9.83 22.90 1.41
CA PHE A 226 -10.60 21.69 1.12
C PHE A 226 -9.67 20.46 0.88
N HIS A 227 -8.60 20.66 0.12
CA HIS A 227 -7.61 19.62 -0.14
C HIS A 227 -6.91 19.15 1.15
N ALA A 228 -6.52 20.12 2.00
CA ALA A 228 -5.89 19.83 3.28
C ALA A 228 -6.82 19.08 4.23
N TYR A 229 -8.09 19.47 4.28
CA TYR A 229 -9.13 18.78 5.05
C TYR A 229 -9.33 17.34 4.59
N CYS A 230 -9.43 17.11 3.29
CA CYS A 230 -9.54 15.77 2.72
C CYS A 230 -8.27 14.94 2.94
N ALA A 231 -7.07 15.52 2.79
CA ALA A 231 -5.81 14.85 3.07
C ALA A 231 -5.69 14.41 4.53
N SER A 232 -6.14 15.27 5.46
CA SER A 232 -6.23 14.94 6.89
C SER A 232 -7.16 13.75 7.14
N TYR A 233 -8.33 13.71 6.49
CA TYR A 233 -9.24 12.56 6.58
C TYR A 233 -8.57 11.26 6.12
N LEU A 234 -7.89 11.28 4.97
CA LEU A 234 -7.16 10.10 4.46
C LEU A 234 -6.15 9.58 5.48
N LEU A 235 -5.40 10.49 6.11
CA LEU A 235 -4.41 10.15 7.13
C LEU A 235 -5.07 9.61 8.40
N CYS A 236 -6.13 10.24 8.89
CA CYS A 236 -6.87 9.75 10.05
C CYS A 236 -7.41 8.33 9.82
N LYS A 237 -8.04 8.06 8.67
CA LYS A 237 -8.51 6.71 8.29
C LYS A 237 -7.36 5.70 8.23
N LYS A 238 -6.23 6.09 7.62
CA LYS A 238 -5.06 5.22 7.48
C LYS A 238 -4.45 4.80 8.82
N TYR A 239 -4.43 5.71 9.78
CA TYR A 239 -3.81 5.48 11.10
C TYR A 239 -4.81 5.15 12.20
N GLY A 240 -6.08 4.94 11.87
CA GLY A 240 -7.11 4.54 12.84
C GLY A 240 -7.54 5.63 13.81
N ILE A 241 -7.34 6.89 13.45
CA ILE A 241 -7.81 8.06 14.20
C ILE A 241 -9.28 8.29 13.89
N ASP A 242 -10.06 8.71 14.89
CA ASP A 242 -11.49 8.98 14.72
C ASP A 242 -11.76 10.01 13.62
N THR A 243 -12.76 9.72 12.78
CA THR A 243 -13.15 10.55 11.65
C THR A 243 -14.60 11.01 11.71
N GLN A 244 -15.30 10.84 12.84
CA GLN A 244 -16.71 11.18 12.95
C GLN A 244 -16.99 12.69 12.85
N ALA A 245 -16.01 13.53 13.16
CA ALA A 245 -16.12 14.97 13.06
C ALA A 245 -16.01 15.51 11.62
N TYR A 246 -15.58 14.68 10.66
CA TYR A 246 -15.47 15.13 9.27
C TYR A 246 -16.83 15.17 8.58
N ASP A 247 -17.07 16.25 7.86
CA ASP A 247 -18.32 16.51 7.14
C ASP A 247 -18.04 16.91 5.69
N PHE A 248 -18.55 16.13 4.76
CA PHE A 248 -18.36 16.33 3.32
C PHE A 248 -19.63 16.74 2.60
N ARG A 249 -20.68 17.20 3.30
CA ARG A 249 -21.94 17.58 2.68
C ARG A 249 -21.80 18.66 1.60
N TYR A 250 -20.80 19.49 1.73
CA TYR A 250 -20.50 20.58 0.79
C TYR A 250 -19.45 20.22 -0.28
N ALA A 251 -19.00 18.97 -0.32
CA ALA A 251 -18.07 18.54 -1.37
C ALA A 251 -18.61 18.71 -2.79
N PRO A 252 -19.91 18.48 -3.10
CA PRO A 252 -20.43 18.76 -4.42
C PRO A 252 -20.31 20.22 -4.85
N ASP A 253 -20.43 21.17 -3.92
CA ASP A 253 -20.31 22.62 -4.22
C ASP A 253 -18.88 22.96 -4.67
N PHE A 254 -17.87 22.28 -4.11
CA PHE A 254 -16.48 22.44 -4.52
C PHE A 254 -16.22 21.98 -5.96
N PHE A 255 -16.91 20.93 -6.41
CA PHE A 255 -16.74 20.37 -7.76
C PHE A 255 -17.72 20.97 -8.79
N GLU A 256 -18.58 21.92 -8.40
CA GLU A 256 -19.57 22.48 -9.29
C GLU A 256 -18.93 23.13 -10.53
N GLY A 257 -19.35 22.69 -11.71
CA GLY A 257 -18.86 23.21 -13.00
C GLY A 257 -17.54 22.63 -13.47
N MET A 258 -16.90 21.74 -12.70
CA MET A 258 -15.64 21.08 -13.11
C MET A 258 -15.91 19.93 -14.08
N GLU A 259 -15.07 19.83 -15.09
CA GLU A 259 -15.04 18.68 -15.97
C GLU A 259 -14.42 17.45 -15.25
N PRO A 260 -14.76 16.20 -15.64
CA PRO A 260 -14.25 15.01 -14.95
C PRO A 260 -12.73 14.93 -14.86
N GLN A 261 -12.01 15.53 -15.80
CA GLN A 261 -10.54 15.56 -15.77
C GLN A 261 -10.04 16.50 -14.66
N GLU A 262 -10.70 17.64 -14.47
CA GLU A 262 -10.39 18.61 -13.41
C GLU A 262 -10.67 17.99 -12.04
N VAL A 263 -11.84 17.36 -11.86
CA VAL A 263 -12.17 16.63 -10.63
C VAL A 263 -11.07 15.61 -10.28
N ARG A 264 -10.62 14.81 -11.25
CA ARG A 264 -9.53 13.84 -11.01
C ARG A 264 -8.20 14.50 -10.67
N ALA A 265 -7.92 15.70 -11.17
CA ALA A 265 -6.73 16.47 -10.80
C ALA A 265 -6.80 16.91 -9.34
N GLU A 266 -7.95 17.45 -8.90
CA GLU A 266 -8.19 17.84 -7.51
C GLU A 266 -8.08 16.63 -6.55
N LEU A 267 -8.68 15.50 -6.90
CA LEU A 267 -8.56 14.25 -6.12
C LEU A 267 -7.11 13.76 -6.04
N SER A 268 -6.33 13.97 -7.11
CA SER A 268 -4.90 13.61 -7.12
C SER A 268 -4.10 14.54 -6.20
N LYS A 269 -4.42 15.84 -6.15
CA LYS A 269 -3.81 16.81 -5.24
C LYS A 269 -4.01 16.41 -3.78
N VAL A 270 -5.25 16.04 -3.40
CA VAL A 270 -5.58 15.50 -2.07
C VAL A 270 -4.74 14.27 -1.72
N ARG A 271 -4.73 13.28 -2.61
CA ARG A 271 -3.96 12.05 -2.42
C ARG A 271 -2.46 12.34 -2.26
N ASP A 272 -1.90 13.20 -3.08
CA ASP A 272 -0.48 13.48 -3.09
C ASP A 272 -0.04 14.21 -1.82
N ALA A 273 -0.85 15.14 -1.30
CA ALA A 273 -0.64 15.78 -0.01
C ALA A 273 -0.62 14.75 1.14
N ALA A 274 -1.61 13.86 1.19
CA ALA A 274 -1.64 12.79 2.20
C ALA A 274 -0.43 11.85 2.08
N ASN A 275 -0.01 11.51 0.85
CA ASN A 275 1.13 10.65 0.59
C ASN A 275 2.48 11.28 0.96
N GLN A 276 2.65 12.58 0.78
CA GLN A 276 3.84 13.29 1.23
C GLN A 276 4.02 13.17 2.75
N ILE A 277 2.96 13.42 3.52
CA ILE A 277 2.97 13.29 4.97
C ILE A 277 3.21 11.83 5.38
N SER A 278 2.42 10.89 4.85
CA SER A 278 2.51 9.48 5.22
C SER A 278 3.85 8.85 4.84
N SER A 279 4.51 9.30 3.78
CA SER A 279 5.83 8.83 3.37
C SER A 279 6.93 9.26 4.35
N ARG A 280 6.83 10.48 4.92
CA ARG A 280 7.72 10.91 6.00
C ARG A 280 7.50 10.08 7.26
N MET A 281 6.25 9.85 7.63
CA MET A 281 5.87 9.02 8.78
C MET A 281 6.37 7.57 8.64
N ALA A 282 6.24 6.98 7.46
CA ALA A 282 6.66 5.60 7.18
C ALA A 282 8.14 5.37 7.45
N LYS A 283 9.02 6.36 7.19
CA LYS A 283 10.45 6.27 7.50
C LYS A 283 10.71 6.07 8.99
N VAL A 284 9.96 6.78 9.84
CA VAL A 284 10.09 6.66 11.31
C VAL A 284 9.60 5.29 11.80
N PHE A 285 8.46 4.83 11.28
CA PHE A 285 7.93 3.51 11.63
C PHE A 285 8.89 2.39 11.22
N GLU A 286 9.50 2.50 10.04
CA GLU A 286 10.47 1.52 9.57
C GLU A 286 11.74 1.50 10.42
N GLN A 287 12.28 2.67 10.75
CA GLN A 287 13.43 2.80 11.65
C GLN A 287 13.14 2.21 13.04
N ASN A 288 11.96 2.49 13.60
CA ASN A 288 11.54 1.93 14.89
C ASN A 288 11.45 0.40 14.82
N ARG A 289 10.85 -0.15 13.77
CA ARG A 289 10.73 -1.59 13.56
C ARG A 289 12.10 -2.27 13.40
N MET A 290 13.04 -1.65 12.69
CA MET A 290 14.40 -2.17 12.55
C MET A 290 15.12 -2.17 13.91
N SER A 291 14.99 -1.10 14.69
CA SER A 291 15.59 -1.01 16.04
C SER A 291 15.03 -2.06 16.98
N GLN A 292 13.72 -2.29 16.98
CA GLN A 292 13.08 -3.35 17.76
C GLN A 292 13.60 -4.74 17.38
N ARG A 293 13.69 -5.06 16.09
CA ARG A 293 14.22 -6.34 15.62
C ARG A 293 15.69 -6.56 16.04
N GLN A 294 16.50 -5.51 16.00
CA GLN A 294 17.90 -5.58 16.45
C GLN A 294 17.98 -5.84 17.96
N GLN A 295 17.13 -5.20 18.76
CA GLN A 295 17.06 -5.42 20.20
C GLN A 295 16.60 -6.85 20.54
N GLU A 296 15.56 -7.35 19.87
CA GLU A 296 15.09 -8.72 20.03
C GLU A 296 16.16 -9.76 19.69
N GLN A 297 16.90 -9.55 18.59
CA GLN A 297 18.00 -10.42 18.21
C GLN A 297 19.16 -10.37 19.20
N ALA A 298 19.47 -9.19 19.75
CA ALA A 298 20.51 -9.05 20.77
C ALA A 298 20.11 -9.76 22.08
N ALA A 299 18.85 -9.61 22.52
CA ALA A 299 18.30 -10.29 23.68
C ALA A 299 18.36 -11.83 23.53
N GLN A 300 17.93 -12.35 22.36
CA GLN A 300 17.99 -13.78 22.07
C GLN A 300 19.42 -14.34 22.06
N ARG A 301 20.40 -13.55 21.61
CA ARG A 301 21.82 -13.95 21.67
C ARG A 301 22.33 -14.03 23.10
N GLN A 302 21.98 -13.03 23.94
CA GLN A 302 22.37 -13.03 25.35
C GLN A 302 21.73 -14.18 26.14
N GLU A 303 20.45 -14.47 25.91
CA GLU A 303 19.80 -15.65 26.50
C GLU A 303 20.42 -16.97 26.04
N GLY A 304 20.80 -17.07 24.77
CA GLY A 304 21.49 -18.24 24.23
C GLY A 304 22.89 -18.43 24.80
N GLU A 305 23.62 -17.36 25.09
CA GLU A 305 24.93 -17.40 25.76
C GLU A 305 24.80 -17.79 27.22
N GLN A 306 23.86 -17.20 27.98
CA GLN A 306 23.60 -17.56 29.37
C GLN A 306 23.16 -19.01 29.55
N ASN A 307 22.34 -19.54 28.63
CA ASN A 307 21.95 -20.94 28.63
C ASN A 307 23.10 -21.89 28.29
N ARG A 308 24.12 -21.44 27.55
CA ARG A 308 25.33 -22.22 27.29
C ARG A 308 26.28 -22.21 28.49
N GLU A 309 26.39 -21.14 29.23
CA GLU A 309 27.21 -21.07 30.45
C GLU A 309 26.58 -21.81 31.63
N ASN A 310 25.26 -21.87 31.73
CA ASN A 310 24.52 -22.57 32.78
C ASN A 310 24.16 -24.03 32.41
N GLY A 311 24.57 -24.52 31.25
CA GLY A 311 24.40 -25.92 30.87
C GLY A 311 25.23 -26.85 31.74
N PRO A 312 24.74 -28.09 32.03
CA PRO A 312 25.44 -29.02 32.92
C PRO A 312 26.82 -29.31 32.38
N LYS A 313 27.87 -29.00 33.17
CA LYS A 313 29.24 -29.42 32.93
C LYS A 313 29.22 -30.93 32.82
N ARG A 314 29.50 -31.48 31.65
CA ARG A 314 29.75 -32.89 31.50
C ARG A 314 30.96 -33.23 32.34
N GLU A 315 30.73 -33.96 33.43
CA GLU A 315 31.80 -34.61 34.21
C GLU A 315 32.54 -35.58 33.27
N GLU A 316 33.80 -35.27 32.99
CA GLU A 316 34.74 -36.23 32.42
C GLU A 316 34.95 -37.36 33.45
N SER A 317 34.15 -38.43 33.33
CA SER A 317 34.42 -39.65 34.04
C SER A 317 35.65 -40.33 33.35
N GLN A 318 36.80 -40.17 34.01
CA GLN A 318 37.95 -41.00 33.78
C GLN A 318 37.62 -42.47 34.07
N SER A 319 37.50 -43.29 33.05
CA SER A 319 37.64 -44.73 33.25
C SER A 319 38.84 -45.22 32.45
N ARG A 320 39.98 -45.30 33.15
CA ARG A 320 41.07 -46.21 32.84
C ARG A 320 40.58 -47.63 33.13
N THR A 321 40.61 -48.52 32.14
CA THR A 321 41.01 -49.92 32.35
C THR A 321 41.27 -50.64 31.02
N HIS A 322 42.46 -51.02 30.89
CA HIS A 322 42.98 -52.35 30.54
C HIS A 322 43.06 -52.75 29.08
N MET A 323 44.31 -52.77 28.63
CA MET A 323 44.81 -53.49 27.43
C MET A 323 44.50 -54.97 27.51
N GLN A 324 44.14 -55.58 26.45
CA GLN A 324 44.69 -56.85 25.97
C GLN A 324 44.46 -56.93 24.45
N GLY A 325 45.56 -57.28 23.79
CA GLY A 325 45.76 -57.30 22.37
C GLY A 325 45.06 -58.37 21.58
N ARG A 326 44.93 -58.11 20.30
CA ARG A 326 44.98 -59.12 19.21
C ARG A 326 45.29 -58.40 17.90
N GLU A 327 46.17 -59.05 17.16
CA GLU A 327 46.78 -58.66 15.91
C GLU A 327 45.86 -58.68 14.68
N PRO A 328 46.35 -58.33 13.48
CA PRO A 328 45.60 -57.65 12.42
C PRO A 328 45.10 -58.58 11.31
N GLY A 329 43.97 -58.24 10.71
CA GLY A 329 43.43 -58.94 9.54
C GLY A 329 42.81 -57.96 8.55
N GLN A 330 43.49 -57.88 7.48
CA GLN A 330 43.28 -57.34 6.13
C GLN A 330 41.95 -56.77 5.63
N PRO A 331 41.99 -55.99 4.54
CA PRO A 331 40.98 -55.02 4.12
C PRO A 331 40.09 -55.54 2.98
N ARG A 332 38.86 -54.99 2.91
CA ARG A 332 37.98 -54.97 1.74
C ARG A 332 36.82 -54.05 2.14
N GLY A 333 36.34 -53.07 1.36
CA GLY A 333 36.24 -52.82 -0.03
C GLY A 333 35.60 -51.45 -0.23
N ASN A 334 36.09 -50.89 -1.23
CA ASN A 334 35.71 -49.68 -1.96
C ASN A 334 34.19 -49.56 -2.23
N TRP A 335 33.54 -48.46 -1.86
CA TRP A 335 32.37 -48.01 -2.58
C TRP A 335 32.53 -46.54 -2.93
N GLN A 336 32.52 -46.33 -4.23
CA GLN A 336 32.77 -45.11 -4.96
C GLN A 336 31.72 -44.05 -4.74
N ARG A 337 32.17 -42.81 -4.71
CA ARG A 337 31.48 -41.60 -5.08
C ARG A 337 30.66 -41.76 -6.38
N ARG A 338 29.49 -41.16 -6.41
CA ARG A 338 28.92 -40.64 -7.64
C ARG A 338 28.51 -39.20 -7.40
N GLU A 339 29.32 -38.33 -7.94
CA GLU A 339 28.97 -37.01 -8.41
C GLU A 339 28.12 -37.16 -9.68
N ALA A 340 27.11 -36.30 -9.80
CA ALA A 340 26.58 -35.77 -11.04
C ALA A 340 25.83 -34.48 -10.62
N ALA A 341 26.31 -33.31 -10.83
CA ALA A 341 26.67 -32.56 -12.06
C ALA A 341 25.47 -32.43 -13.02
N GLN A 342 24.98 -31.18 -13.07
CA GLN A 342 24.73 -30.34 -14.24
C GLN A 342 23.40 -30.45 -15.01
N GLU A 343 22.81 -29.26 -15.09
CA GLU A 343 22.42 -28.51 -16.32
C GLU A 343 21.14 -28.94 -17.02
N ARG A 344 20.13 -28.18 -16.99
CA ARG A 344 19.72 -27.08 -17.94
C ARG A 344 18.44 -26.40 -17.46
#